data_878f8a24925a34392149ecfc7eb8459b
#
_entry.id   878f8a24925a34392149ecfc7eb8459b
#
_cell.length_a   1.000
_cell.length_b   1.000
_cell.length_c   1.000
_cell.angle_alpha   90.00
_cell.angle_beta   90.00
_cell.angle_gamma   90.00
#
_symmetry.space_group_name_H-M   'P 1'
#
loop_
_entity.id
_entity.type
_entity.pdbx_description
1 polymer ?
#
loop_
_entity_poly.entity_id
_entity_poly.type
_entity_poly.pdbx_seq_one_letter_code
_entity_poly.pdbx_strand_id
1 'polypeptide(L)'
;MDARSIYERAGGDAPFRLLVDIFYRNVEATPLLRPMFPADLAAGKEWQFLFITQYFGGPTRYIDQRGHPRLRMRHAPFVIGQAESDAWLQCMLSAMDDVGFAPDIDEAMRTYFASTARFMINSDTDSHRISLGANPT
;
A
#
# COMPACT_ATOMS: atom_id res chain seq x y z
N MET A 1 -1.05 -29.45 4.23
CA MET A 1 -0.67 -28.07 3.90
C MET A 1 -1.61 -27.51 2.86
N ASP A 2 -2.10 -26.31 3.11
CA ASP A 2 -3.07 -25.70 2.20
C ASP A 2 -2.33 -25.10 1.00
N ALA A 3 -2.64 -25.59 -0.20
CA ALA A 3 -1.97 -25.14 -1.41
C ALA A 3 -2.63 -23.94 -2.06
N ARG A 4 -3.75 -23.49 -1.51
CA ARG A 4 -4.43 -22.32 -2.06
C ARG A 4 -3.63 -21.05 -1.77
N SER A 5 -3.80 -20.05 -2.64
CA SER A 5 -3.14 -18.75 -2.44
C SER A 5 -3.68 -18.04 -1.21
N ILE A 6 -2.96 -17.03 -0.77
CA ILE A 6 -3.44 -16.17 0.32
C ILE A 6 -4.80 -15.58 -0.03
N TYR A 7 -4.95 -15.12 -1.28
CA TYR A 7 -6.21 -14.56 -1.74
C TYR A 7 -7.39 -15.52 -1.53
N GLU A 8 -7.20 -16.77 -1.96
CA GLU A 8 -8.26 -17.76 -1.82
C GLU A 8 -8.55 -18.12 -0.36
N ARG A 9 -7.48 -18.29 0.42
CA ARG A 9 -7.63 -18.64 1.84
C ARG A 9 -8.26 -17.52 2.65
N ALA A 10 -8.07 -16.28 2.22
CA ALA A 10 -8.64 -15.12 2.90
C ALA A 10 -10.13 -14.94 2.58
N GLY A 11 -10.63 -15.57 1.53
CA GLY A 11 -12.04 -15.48 1.18
C GLY A 11 -12.34 -14.69 -0.09
N GLY A 12 -11.34 -14.44 -0.92
CA GLY A 12 -11.57 -13.76 -2.20
C GLY A 12 -11.57 -12.24 -2.06
N ASP A 13 -12.31 -11.57 -2.93
CA ASP A 13 -12.27 -10.11 -3.03
C ASP A 13 -12.75 -9.35 -1.80
N ALA A 14 -13.78 -9.85 -1.12
CA ALA A 14 -14.45 -9.07 -0.08
C ALA A 14 -13.53 -8.54 1.04
N PRO A 15 -12.69 -9.38 1.67
CA PRO A 15 -11.83 -8.85 2.73
C PRO A 15 -10.77 -7.88 2.21
N PHE A 16 -10.33 -8.05 0.95
CA PHE A 16 -9.37 -7.12 0.36
C PHE A 16 -10.03 -5.79 0.02
N ARG A 17 -11.28 -5.82 -0.42
CA ARG A 17 -12.02 -4.57 -0.66
C ARG A 17 -12.18 -3.80 0.65
N LEU A 18 -12.53 -4.50 1.71
CA LEU A 18 -12.67 -3.88 3.02
C LEU A 18 -11.34 -3.28 3.49
N LEU A 19 -10.24 -4.02 3.31
CA LEU A 19 -8.92 -3.55 3.68
C LEU A 19 -8.57 -2.24 2.99
N VAL A 20 -8.79 -2.17 1.69
CA VAL A 20 -8.46 -0.98 0.91
C VAL A 20 -9.33 0.19 1.33
N ASP A 21 -10.61 -0.03 1.56
CA ASP A 21 -11.52 1.04 1.99
C ASP A 21 -11.09 1.61 3.33
N ILE A 22 -10.73 0.76 4.30
CA ILE A 22 -10.29 1.22 5.61
C ILE A 22 -8.94 1.94 5.50
N PHE A 23 -8.02 1.40 4.71
CA PHE A 23 -6.73 2.04 4.50
C PHE A 23 -6.90 3.46 3.98
N TYR A 24 -7.74 3.66 2.98
CA TYR A 24 -7.93 5.01 2.41
C TYR A 24 -8.62 5.94 3.39
N ARG A 25 -9.51 5.42 4.24
CA ARG A 25 -10.10 6.23 5.30
C ARG A 25 -9.02 6.70 6.28
N ASN A 26 -8.07 5.82 6.59
CA ASN A 26 -6.96 6.17 7.47
C ASN A 26 -6.04 7.20 6.83
N VAL A 27 -5.82 7.10 5.52
CA VAL A 27 -5.02 8.08 4.77
C VAL A 27 -5.69 9.46 4.84
N GLU A 28 -7.00 9.52 4.67
CA GLU A 28 -7.72 10.78 4.74
C GLU A 28 -7.56 11.45 6.11
N ALA A 29 -7.41 10.66 7.15
CA ALA A 29 -7.26 11.17 8.51
C ALA A 29 -5.80 11.45 8.89
N THR A 30 -4.86 11.25 7.97
CA THR A 30 -3.42 11.41 8.25
C THR A 30 -2.88 12.61 7.49
N PRO A 31 -2.70 13.75 8.15
CA PRO A 31 -2.29 14.99 7.45
C PRO A 31 -1.00 14.87 6.65
N LEU A 32 -0.06 14.06 7.12
CA LEU A 32 1.20 13.89 6.42
C LEU A 32 1.01 13.23 5.05
N LEU A 33 0.05 12.31 4.94
CA LEU A 33 -0.14 11.56 3.71
C LEU A 33 -1.19 12.16 2.78
N ARG A 34 -2.21 12.77 3.35
CA ARG A 34 -3.36 13.19 2.54
C ARG A 34 -2.96 14.04 1.32
N PRO A 35 -2.04 15.00 1.45
CA PRO A 35 -1.66 15.82 0.28
C PRO A 35 -0.97 15.05 -0.83
N MET A 36 -0.46 13.85 -0.55
CA MET A 36 0.21 13.04 -1.56
C MET A 36 -0.76 12.28 -2.45
N PHE A 37 -2.05 12.39 -2.16
CA PHE A 37 -3.09 11.69 -2.89
C PHE A 37 -4.02 12.69 -3.56
N PRO A 38 -4.63 12.33 -4.70
CA PRO A 38 -5.59 13.24 -5.37
C PRO A 38 -6.81 13.52 -4.50
N ALA A 39 -7.52 14.58 -4.80
CA ALA A 39 -8.75 14.89 -4.09
C ALA A 39 -9.77 13.76 -4.21
N ASP A 40 -9.90 13.19 -5.42
CA ASP A 40 -10.76 12.04 -5.65
C ASP A 40 -9.94 10.75 -5.52
N LEU A 41 -10.26 9.95 -4.52
CA LEU A 41 -9.51 8.74 -4.21
C LEU A 41 -10.04 7.49 -4.92
N ALA A 42 -11.15 7.61 -5.65
CA ALA A 42 -11.82 6.44 -6.20
C ALA A 42 -10.93 5.59 -7.12
N ALA A 43 -10.23 6.24 -8.03
CA ALA A 43 -9.38 5.51 -8.97
C ALA A 43 -8.22 4.81 -8.24
N GLY A 44 -7.60 5.50 -7.30
CA GLY A 44 -6.50 4.92 -6.52
C GLY A 44 -6.94 3.72 -5.70
N LYS A 45 -8.12 3.79 -5.09
CA LYS A 45 -8.68 2.67 -4.37
C LYS A 45 -8.85 1.46 -5.26
N GLU A 46 -9.38 1.67 -6.45
CA GLU A 46 -9.63 0.57 -7.37
C GLU A 46 -8.32 -0.06 -7.82
N TRP A 47 -7.33 0.76 -8.20
CA TRP A 47 -6.04 0.23 -8.63
C TRP A 47 -5.34 -0.53 -7.50
N GLN A 48 -5.38 -0.01 -6.28
CA GLN A 48 -4.76 -0.69 -5.16
C GLN A 48 -5.43 -2.03 -4.88
N PHE A 49 -6.77 -2.07 -4.93
CA PHE A 49 -7.51 -3.30 -4.74
C PHE A 49 -7.10 -4.34 -5.79
N LEU A 50 -7.06 -3.96 -7.05
CA LEU A 50 -6.70 -4.88 -8.11
C LEU A 50 -5.27 -5.37 -7.97
N PHE A 51 -4.35 -4.48 -7.57
CA PHE A 51 -2.95 -4.84 -7.40
C PHE A 51 -2.76 -5.80 -6.22
N ILE A 52 -3.33 -5.46 -5.07
CA ILE A 52 -3.15 -6.29 -3.88
C ILE A 52 -3.75 -7.67 -4.06
N THR A 53 -4.96 -7.76 -4.62
CA THR A 53 -5.57 -9.06 -4.84
C THR A 53 -4.73 -9.90 -5.79
N GLN A 54 -4.21 -9.30 -6.85
CA GLN A 54 -3.35 -10.03 -7.78
C GLN A 54 -2.05 -10.48 -7.10
N TYR A 55 -1.43 -9.59 -6.33
CA TYR A 55 -0.16 -9.92 -5.67
C TYR A 55 -0.30 -11.16 -4.77
N PHE A 56 -1.43 -11.26 -4.06
CA PHE A 56 -1.63 -12.37 -3.13
C PHE A 56 -2.28 -13.59 -3.79
N GLY A 57 -2.26 -13.66 -5.11
CA GLY A 57 -2.63 -14.86 -5.83
C GLY A 57 -4.04 -14.87 -6.40
N GLY A 58 -4.69 -13.72 -6.43
CA GLY A 58 -5.99 -13.58 -7.07
C GLY A 58 -5.90 -13.32 -8.56
N PRO A 59 -7.01 -12.86 -9.17
CA PRO A 59 -7.04 -12.61 -10.61
C PRO A 59 -6.02 -11.58 -11.07
N THR A 60 -5.51 -11.74 -12.28
CA THR A 60 -4.47 -10.87 -12.83
C THR A 60 -5.04 -9.59 -13.44
N ARG A 61 -6.10 -9.06 -12.84
CA ARG A 61 -6.82 -7.91 -13.37
C ARG A 61 -5.96 -6.64 -13.47
N TYR A 62 -5.03 -6.46 -12.51
CA TYR A 62 -4.20 -5.25 -12.53
C TYR A 62 -3.31 -5.25 -13.78
N ILE A 63 -2.55 -6.33 -13.98
CA ILE A 63 -1.60 -6.36 -15.08
C ILE A 63 -2.32 -6.38 -16.43
N ASP A 64 -3.49 -6.99 -16.49
CA ASP A 64 -4.29 -7.02 -17.71
C ASP A 64 -4.75 -5.62 -18.11
N GLN A 65 -4.99 -4.75 -17.14
CA GLN A 65 -5.50 -3.40 -17.41
C GLN A 65 -4.43 -2.33 -17.43
N ARG A 66 -3.37 -2.47 -16.66
CA ARG A 66 -2.35 -1.42 -16.52
C ARG A 66 -0.93 -1.86 -16.85
N GLY A 67 -0.68 -3.13 -17.07
CA GLY A 67 0.65 -3.65 -17.31
C GLY A 67 1.46 -3.75 -16.02
N HIS A 68 2.78 -3.74 -16.12
CA HIS A 68 3.66 -3.90 -14.97
C HIS A 68 3.42 -2.79 -13.93
N PRO A 69 3.35 -3.13 -12.63
CA PRO A 69 3.06 -2.12 -11.60
C PRO A 69 4.07 -1.00 -11.51
N ARG A 70 5.37 -1.28 -11.60
CA ARG A 70 6.44 -0.28 -11.53
C ARG A 70 6.27 0.65 -10.35
N LEU A 71 6.14 0.08 -9.15
CA LEU A 71 5.77 0.85 -7.96
C LEU A 71 6.71 2.01 -7.67
N ARG A 72 8.03 1.79 -7.70
CA ARG A 72 8.96 2.89 -7.41
C ARG A 72 8.86 4.00 -8.44
N MET A 73 8.71 3.63 -9.70
CA MET A 73 8.62 4.64 -10.75
C MET A 73 7.35 5.48 -10.62
N ARG A 74 6.23 4.85 -10.27
CA ARG A 74 4.98 5.57 -10.08
C ARG A 74 5.02 6.51 -8.89
N HIS A 75 5.86 6.23 -7.89
CA HIS A 75 5.98 7.07 -6.71
C HIS A 75 7.14 8.06 -6.79
N ALA A 76 7.94 8.01 -7.85
CA ALA A 76 9.09 8.89 -7.99
C ALA A 76 8.76 10.38 -7.89
N PRO A 77 7.61 10.86 -8.37
CA PRO A 77 7.28 12.29 -8.24
C PRO A 77 7.06 12.76 -6.80
N PHE A 78 6.89 11.82 -5.86
CA PHE A 78 6.62 12.17 -4.47
C PHE A 78 7.88 12.04 -3.65
N VAL A 79 8.01 12.90 -2.63
CA VAL A 79 9.13 12.79 -1.68
C VAL A 79 8.70 11.82 -0.60
N ILE A 80 9.27 10.62 -0.59
CA ILE A 80 8.92 9.59 0.38
C ILE A 80 10.14 9.30 1.23
N GLY A 81 10.15 9.85 2.43
CA GLY A 81 11.18 9.57 3.42
C GLY A 81 10.67 8.58 4.46
N GLN A 82 11.41 8.47 5.54
CA GLN A 82 11.04 7.53 6.60
C GLN A 82 9.68 7.87 7.22
N ALA A 83 9.42 9.17 7.44
CA ALA A 83 8.16 9.59 8.06
C ALA A 83 6.95 9.20 7.20
N GLU A 84 7.03 9.41 5.89
CA GLU A 84 5.95 9.06 4.98
C GLU A 84 5.76 7.54 4.92
N SER A 85 6.87 6.81 4.85
CA SER A 85 6.82 5.35 4.85
C SER A 85 6.18 4.80 6.12
N ASP A 86 6.57 5.34 7.27
CA ASP A 86 6.01 4.92 8.55
C ASP A 86 4.52 5.23 8.65
N ALA A 87 4.11 6.40 8.20
CA ALA A 87 2.70 6.79 8.24
C ALA A 87 1.86 5.90 7.31
N TRP A 88 2.36 5.61 6.11
CA TRP A 88 1.67 4.73 5.18
C TRP A 88 1.50 3.33 5.80
N LEU A 89 2.58 2.80 6.36
CA LEU A 89 2.53 1.47 6.96
C LEU A 89 1.56 1.44 8.14
N GLN A 90 1.56 2.48 8.97
CA GLN A 90 0.64 2.55 10.09
C GLN A 90 -0.81 2.52 9.61
N CYS A 91 -1.13 3.25 8.56
CA CYS A 91 -2.46 3.24 7.99
C CYS A 91 -2.86 1.84 7.54
N MET A 92 -1.92 1.12 6.91
CA MET A 92 -2.20 -0.22 6.41
C MET A 92 -2.31 -1.24 7.55
N LEU A 93 -1.40 -1.19 8.52
CA LEU A 93 -1.44 -2.14 9.64
C LEU A 93 -2.69 -1.94 10.50
N SER A 94 -3.09 -0.70 10.69
CA SER A 94 -4.33 -0.41 11.41
C SER A 94 -5.54 -0.99 10.65
N ALA A 95 -5.54 -0.88 9.33
CA ALA A 95 -6.59 -1.48 8.52
C ALA A 95 -6.58 -3.01 8.64
N MET A 96 -5.39 -3.62 8.69
CA MET A 96 -5.26 -5.06 8.89
C MET A 96 -5.89 -5.49 10.22
N ASP A 97 -5.65 -4.69 11.28
CA ASP A 97 -6.25 -4.99 12.58
C ASP A 97 -7.77 -5.00 12.49
N ASP A 98 -8.33 -4.06 11.74
CA ASP A 98 -9.78 -3.93 11.64
C ASP A 98 -10.41 -5.06 10.83
N VAL A 99 -9.72 -5.55 9.80
CA VAL A 99 -10.26 -6.65 8.98
C VAL A 99 -10.16 -7.98 9.72
N GLY A 100 -9.05 -8.22 10.42
CA GLY A 100 -8.91 -9.43 11.22
C GLY A 100 -8.66 -10.70 10.43
N PHE A 101 -7.68 -10.68 9.53
CA PHE A 101 -7.33 -11.90 8.80
C PHE A 101 -6.81 -12.98 9.74
N ALA A 102 -6.92 -14.25 9.31
CA ALA A 102 -6.36 -15.37 10.07
C ALA A 102 -4.86 -15.16 10.32
N PRO A 103 -4.31 -15.65 11.43
CA PRO A 103 -2.94 -15.29 11.86
C PRO A 103 -1.85 -15.53 10.85
N ASP A 104 -1.87 -16.63 10.11
CA ASP A 104 -0.83 -16.91 9.12
C ASP A 104 -0.94 -15.98 7.92
N ILE A 105 -2.15 -15.67 7.50
CA ILE A 105 -2.41 -14.74 6.40
C ILE A 105 -2.00 -13.34 6.85
N ASP A 106 -2.41 -12.95 8.05
CA ASP A 106 -2.12 -11.65 8.62
C ASP A 106 -0.62 -11.39 8.69
N GLU A 107 0.14 -12.36 9.17
CA GLU A 107 1.59 -12.23 9.28
C GLU A 107 2.24 -12.05 7.91
N ALA A 108 1.85 -12.86 6.94
CA ALA A 108 2.42 -12.78 5.60
C ALA A 108 2.14 -11.43 4.94
N MET A 109 0.92 -10.93 5.11
CA MET A 109 0.54 -9.65 4.52
C MET A 109 1.26 -8.49 5.20
N ARG A 110 1.38 -8.51 6.53
CA ARG A 110 2.10 -7.45 7.24
C ARG A 110 3.56 -7.40 6.85
N THR A 111 4.18 -8.56 6.69
CA THR A 111 5.58 -8.63 6.25
C THR A 111 5.73 -8.01 4.86
N TYR A 112 4.83 -8.31 3.96
CA TYR A 112 4.86 -7.72 2.63
C TYR A 112 4.70 -6.19 2.68
N PHE A 113 3.73 -5.70 3.43
CA PHE A 113 3.49 -4.27 3.49
C PHE A 113 4.66 -3.51 4.12
N ALA A 114 5.28 -4.09 5.15
CA ALA A 114 6.46 -3.46 5.77
C ALA A 114 7.62 -3.37 4.79
N SER A 115 7.84 -4.43 4.02
CA SER A 115 8.87 -4.44 2.99
C SER A 115 8.58 -3.42 1.91
N THR A 116 7.33 -3.35 1.47
CA THR A 116 6.93 -2.43 0.41
C THR A 116 7.09 -0.99 0.85
N ALA A 117 6.71 -0.68 2.09
CA ALA A 117 6.85 0.67 2.62
C ALA A 117 8.31 1.13 2.58
N ARG A 118 9.23 0.25 2.97
CA ARG A 118 10.66 0.58 2.90
C ARG A 118 11.13 0.72 1.47
N PHE A 119 10.66 -0.15 0.59
CA PHE A 119 11.06 -0.13 -0.80
C PHE A 119 10.69 1.19 -1.49
N MET A 120 9.63 1.83 -1.04
CA MET A 120 9.17 3.07 -1.66
C MET A 120 9.93 4.30 -1.19
N ILE A 121 10.74 4.21 -0.15
CA ILE A 121 11.52 5.36 0.32
C ILE A 121 12.46 5.80 -0.78
N ASN A 122 12.35 7.07 -1.18
CA ASN A 122 13.17 7.63 -2.23
C ASN A 122 13.83 8.94 -1.81
N SER A 123 13.77 9.27 -0.52
CA SER A 123 14.39 10.48 0.02
C SER A 123 15.08 10.11 1.32
N ASP A 124 16.15 10.85 1.63
CA ASP A 124 16.86 10.63 2.86
C ASP A 124 16.07 11.16 4.04
N THR A 125 16.71 11.29 5.18
CA THR A 125 16.05 11.76 6.38
C THR A 125 15.52 13.16 6.19
N ASP A 126 14.71 13.58 7.15
CA ASP A 126 14.15 14.93 7.11
C ASP A 126 15.21 16.00 7.07
N SER A 127 16.30 15.86 7.82
CA SER A 127 17.36 16.86 7.79
C SER A 127 18.03 16.89 6.43
N HIS A 128 18.21 15.77 5.81
CA HIS A 128 18.79 15.70 4.51
C HIS A 128 17.87 16.32 3.46
N ARG A 129 16.60 16.09 3.60
CA ARG A 129 15.61 16.65 2.73
C ARG A 129 15.65 18.16 2.75
N ILE A 130 15.85 18.74 3.93
CA ILE A 130 15.96 20.17 4.04
C ILE A 130 17.16 20.71 3.27
N SER A 131 18.28 20.08 3.42
CA SER A 131 19.48 20.56 2.76
C SER A 131 19.35 20.44 1.25
N LEU A 132 18.57 19.51 0.76
CA LEU A 132 18.47 19.35 -0.61
C LEU A 132 17.42 19.99 -1.21
N GLY A 133 16.57 20.44 -0.47
CA GLY A 133 15.49 21.08 -1.00
C GLY A 133 15.27 20.57 -2.33
N ALA A 134 16.21 20.21 -2.86
CA ALA A 134 16.10 19.92 -4.14
C ALA A 134 15.99 18.56 -4.49
N ASN A 135 15.91 17.77 -4.06
CA ASN A 135 15.97 16.66 -4.42
C ASN A 135 15.30 15.98 -4.79
N PRO A 136 15.05 15.72 -5.37
CA PRO A 136 14.46 15.16 -5.80
C PRO A 136 14.33 14.02 -6.14
N THR A 137 14.07 13.53 -6.08
CA THR A 137 13.71 12.31 -6.43
C THR A 137 14.46 11.74 -7.38
#